data_4052b8a1d361f1cb53f0e9a9b748694c
#
_entry.id   4052b8a1d361f1cb53f0e9a9b748694c
#
_cell.length_a   1.000
_cell.length_b   1.000
_cell.length_c   1.000
_cell.angle_alpha   90.00
_cell.angle_beta   90.00
_cell.angle_gamma   90.00
#
_symmetry.space_group_name_H-M   'P 1'
#
loop_
_entity.id
_entity.type
_entity.pdbx_description
1 polymer ?
#
loop_
_entity_poly.entity_id
_entity_poly.type
_entity_poly.pdbx_seq_one_letter_code
_entity_poly.pdbx_strand_id
1 'polypeptide(L)'
;KKSDKNMENYRKIVIADDSEADQRYKSDYRGRVQDRNVTIKLEPMYALTYYEKLSDVKRIVHYHKYIEELNHSKLFPKPLRITNMEAPLTEELVRFHFALIDAHTSDVVADEKNAKKRFMRGLDFYLVQDFASSIDDFTKSILLDDTFFPAYFMRALVRYKQLEYKKAEATMSEGATSGTTEMKKPEVTAIDYEVVKNDLDHVILLAPDFVYGYYNRGNVSSLLKDYRAALADYDKAIELSPDFAEAYFNRGLTHIFLGNNKQGIADLSKAGELGIVSAYNIIKRFTDTRE
;
A
#
# COMPACT_ATOMS: atom_id res chain seq x y z
N LYS A 1 28.83 -5.13 11.35
CA LYS A 1 28.58 -6.58 11.06
C LYS A 1 27.09 -6.95 10.89
N LYS A 2 26.15 -6.38 11.64
CA LYS A 2 24.70 -6.64 11.46
C LYS A 2 24.14 -5.82 10.29
N SER A 3 24.61 -4.58 10.14
CA SER A 3 24.33 -3.67 9.02
C SER A 3 24.77 -4.24 7.67
N ASP A 4 25.97 -4.85 7.61
CA ASP A 4 26.50 -5.40 6.35
C ASP A 4 25.68 -6.60 5.84
N LYS A 5 25.18 -7.44 6.75
CA LYS A 5 24.34 -8.60 6.42
C LYS A 5 22.94 -8.20 5.91
N ASN A 6 22.38 -7.12 6.46
CA ASN A 6 21.13 -6.55 6.01
C ASN A 6 21.27 -5.89 4.63
N MET A 7 22.39 -5.20 4.37
CA MET A 7 22.71 -4.64 3.06
C MET A 7 22.93 -5.70 1.98
N GLU A 8 23.46 -6.86 2.36
CA GLU A 8 23.67 -7.98 1.41
C GLU A 8 22.36 -8.66 1.02
N ASN A 9 21.43 -8.82 1.99
CA ASN A 9 20.09 -9.31 1.72
C ASN A 9 19.27 -8.30 0.87
N TYR A 10 19.43 -7.01 1.14
CA TYR A 10 18.83 -5.94 0.36
C TYR A 10 19.28 -5.95 -1.11
N ARG A 11 20.58 -6.11 -1.38
CA ARG A 11 21.11 -6.22 -2.76
C ARG A 11 20.49 -7.37 -3.55
N LYS A 12 20.14 -8.48 -2.89
CA LYS A 12 19.47 -9.62 -3.53
C LYS A 12 18.02 -9.33 -3.93
N ILE A 13 17.32 -8.48 -3.16
CA ILE A 13 15.94 -8.10 -3.41
C ILE A 13 15.85 -7.07 -4.55
N VAL A 14 16.72 -6.05 -4.55
CA VAL A 14 16.73 -4.96 -5.55
C VAL A 14 17.09 -5.45 -6.95
N ILE A 15 17.99 -6.43 -7.07
CA ILE A 15 18.40 -6.97 -8.39
C ILE A 15 17.25 -7.72 -9.08
N ALA A 16 16.24 -8.19 -8.34
CA ALA A 16 15.10 -8.89 -8.92
C ALA A 16 14.00 -7.94 -9.46
N ASP A 17 13.94 -6.68 -9.02
CA ASP A 17 12.85 -5.75 -9.33
C ASP A 17 13.16 -4.79 -10.50
N ASP A 18 14.42 -4.52 -10.78
CA ASP A 18 14.84 -3.48 -11.75
C ASP A 18 14.71 -3.87 -13.24
N SER A 19 14.44 -5.14 -13.56
CA SER A 19 14.63 -5.59 -14.94
C SER A 19 13.40 -5.59 -15.84
N GLU A 20 12.17 -5.59 -15.31
CA GLU A 20 10.97 -5.76 -16.16
C GLU A 20 9.91 -4.63 -16.07
N ALA A 21 9.76 -3.97 -14.94
CA ALA A 21 8.70 -2.97 -14.76
C ALA A 21 9.00 -1.64 -15.48
N ASP A 22 10.24 -1.18 -15.46
CA ASP A 22 10.62 0.14 -15.95
C ASP A 22 10.81 0.18 -17.48
N GLN A 23 11.10 -0.93 -18.13
CA GLN A 23 11.22 -1.01 -19.60
C GLN A 23 9.86 -1.02 -20.29
N ARG A 24 8.81 -1.55 -19.68
CA ARG A 24 7.44 -1.57 -20.25
C ARG A 24 6.78 -0.20 -20.26
N TYR A 25 7.11 0.68 -19.30
CA TYR A 25 6.52 2.02 -19.21
C TYR A 25 7.07 3.02 -20.23
N LYS A 26 8.29 2.80 -20.76
CA LYS A 26 8.96 3.75 -21.69
C LYS A 26 8.61 3.54 -23.15
N SER A 27 8.07 2.39 -23.56
CA SER A 27 7.82 2.08 -24.97
C SER A 27 6.43 2.46 -25.49
N ASP A 28 5.42 2.65 -24.64
CA ASP A 28 4.02 2.67 -25.06
C ASP A 28 3.38 4.05 -25.26
N TYR A 29 4.13 5.14 -25.16
CA TYR A 29 3.56 6.48 -25.38
C TYR A 29 3.38 6.86 -26.88
N ARG A 30 3.55 5.92 -27.81
CA ARG A 30 3.35 6.12 -29.26
C ARG A 30 2.17 5.35 -29.84
N GLY A 31 0.98 5.52 -29.29
CA GLY A 31 -0.27 5.40 -30.06
C GLY A 31 -0.62 4.05 -30.70
N ARG A 32 -0.10 2.90 -30.26
CA ARG A 32 -0.56 1.56 -30.64
C ARG A 32 -0.77 0.70 -29.41
N VAL A 33 -1.98 0.77 -28.86
CA VAL A 33 -2.41 -0.17 -27.83
C VAL A 33 -2.70 -1.51 -28.50
N GLN A 34 -1.74 -2.41 -28.49
CA GLN A 34 -1.95 -3.85 -28.74
C GLN A 34 -1.40 -4.64 -27.55
N ASP A 35 -1.80 -4.31 -26.34
CA ASP A 35 -1.51 -5.15 -25.19
C ASP A 35 -2.76 -5.92 -24.76
N ARG A 36 -2.86 -7.14 -25.27
CA ARG A 36 -3.92 -8.10 -24.89
C ARG A 36 -3.77 -8.61 -23.45
N ASN A 37 -2.71 -8.24 -22.75
CA ASN A 37 -2.34 -8.74 -21.41
C ASN A 37 -2.31 -7.66 -20.32
N VAL A 38 -3.12 -6.61 -20.42
CA VAL A 38 -3.23 -5.66 -19.29
C VAL A 38 -3.84 -6.40 -18.10
N THR A 39 -3.04 -6.65 -17.08
CA THR A 39 -3.55 -7.19 -15.82
C THR A 39 -4.38 -6.13 -15.14
N ILE A 40 -5.68 -6.40 -14.97
CA ILE A 40 -6.58 -5.49 -14.25
C ILE A 40 -6.27 -5.64 -12.77
N LYS A 41 -5.68 -4.61 -12.16
CA LYS A 41 -5.36 -4.55 -10.74
C LYS A 41 -6.07 -3.36 -10.09
N LEU A 42 -6.41 -3.51 -8.82
CA LEU A 42 -6.86 -2.39 -8.00
C LEU A 42 -5.74 -1.36 -7.87
N GLU A 43 -6.11 -0.08 -7.78
CA GLU A 43 -5.18 0.96 -7.36
C GLU A 43 -4.67 0.66 -5.95
N PRO A 44 -3.39 0.96 -5.64
CA PRO A 44 -2.74 0.52 -4.42
C PRO A 44 -3.36 1.08 -3.14
N MET A 45 -3.09 0.44 -2.02
CA MET A 45 -3.43 0.92 -0.68
C MET A 45 -2.62 2.17 -0.33
N TYR A 46 -3.21 3.06 0.47
CA TYR A 46 -2.54 4.25 1.00
C TYR A 46 -1.72 3.94 2.23
N ALA A 47 -0.63 4.69 2.38
CA ALA A 47 0.32 4.63 3.48
C ALA A 47 0.54 6.02 4.09
N LEU A 48 1.08 6.03 5.32
CA LEU A 48 1.74 7.20 5.89
C LEU A 48 3.25 7.06 5.68
N THR A 49 3.88 8.09 5.12
CA THR A 49 5.32 8.14 4.91
C THR A 49 5.82 9.58 4.96
N TYR A 50 7.10 9.77 5.24
CA TYR A 50 7.77 11.06 5.07
C TYR A 50 8.70 11.08 3.83
N TYR A 51 8.57 10.06 2.96
CA TYR A 51 9.22 10.06 1.66
C TYR A 51 8.45 10.97 0.69
N GLU A 52 9.18 11.80 -0.04
CA GLU A 52 8.64 12.69 -1.06
C GLU A 52 9.36 12.46 -2.39
N LYS A 53 8.60 12.16 -3.44
CA LYS A 53 9.11 12.11 -4.80
C LYS A 53 8.83 13.45 -5.49
N LEU A 54 9.87 14.15 -5.90
CA LEU A 54 9.78 15.50 -6.52
C LEU A 54 8.91 15.54 -7.79
N SER A 55 8.68 14.41 -8.47
CA SER A 55 7.85 14.33 -9.67
C SER A 55 6.34 14.37 -9.41
N ASP A 56 5.90 14.34 -8.16
CA ASP A 56 4.49 14.18 -7.81
C ASP A 56 3.75 15.48 -7.51
N VAL A 57 4.36 16.60 -7.76
CA VAL A 57 3.81 17.97 -7.53
C VAL A 57 2.48 18.23 -8.25
N LYS A 58 2.03 17.33 -9.14
CA LYS A 58 0.77 17.46 -9.89
C LYS A 58 -0.38 16.61 -9.37
N ARG A 59 -0.16 15.76 -8.34
CA ARG A 59 -1.24 14.95 -7.74
C ARG A 59 -1.87 15.70 -6.57
N ILE A 60 -3.15 15.39 -6.33
CA ILE A 60 -3.91 15.91 -5.18
C ILE A 60 -3.11 15.63 -3.91
N VAL A 61 -2.83 16.69 -3.14
CA VAL A 61 -2.21 16.55 -1.83
C VAL A 61 -3.25 15.97 -0.89
N HIS A 62 -3.06 14.73 -0.52
CA HIS A 62 -3.92 14.06 0.43
C HIS A 62 -3.73 14.64 1.82
N TYR A 63 -4.81 15.14 2.39
CA TYR A 63 -4.82 15.87 3.65
C TYR A 63 -5.72 15.17 4.67
N HIS A 64 -5.31 15.20 5.93
CA HIS A 64 -6.17 14.87 7.06
C HIS A 64 -5.72 15.67 8.29
N LYS A 65 -6.68 16.34 8.97
CA LYS A 65 -6.41 17.25 10.09
C LYS A 65 -5.52 16.65 11.18
N TYR A 66 -5.76 15.41 11.57
CA TYR A 66 -4.97 14.73 12.60
C TYR A 66 -3.52 14.51 12.17
N ILE A 67 -3.28 14.17 10.90
CA ILE A 67 -1.90 13.99 10.37
C ILE A 67 -1.18 15.35 10.36
N GLU A 68 -1.86 16.43 10.05
CA GLU A 68 -1.28 17.77 10.13
C GLU A 68 -0.98 18.20 11.56
N GLU A 69 -1.85 17.91 12.52
CA GLU A 69 -1.59 18.13 13.95
C GLU A 69 -0.36 17.31 14.40
N LEU A 70 -0.23 16.07 13.95
CA LEU A 70 0.92 15.23 14.21
C LEU A 70 2.21 15.81 13.60
N ASN A 71 2.13 16.38 12.39
CA ASN A 71 3.23 17.06 11.73
C ASN A 71 3.67 18.32 12.48
N HIS A 72 2.72 19.09 13.03
CA HIS A 72 3.04 20.27 13.85
C HIS A 72 3.77 19.93 15.16
N SER A 73 3.67 18.70 15.63
CA SER A 73 4.40 18.24 16.81
C SER A 73 5.92 18.14 16.63
N LYS A 74 6.41 18.26 15.38
CA LYS A 74 7.83 18.16 14.99
C LYS A 74 8.53 16.87 15.43
N LEU A 75 7.77 15.80 15.59
CA LEU A 75 8.30 14.49 15.98
C LEU A 75 9.03 13.78 14.82
N PHE A 76 8.72 14.14 13.59
CA PHE A 76 9.25 13.51 12.39
C PHE A 76 10.35 14.37 11.77
N PRO A 77 11.39 13.75 11.16
CA PRO A 77 12.45 14.49 10.46
C PRO A 77 11.92 15.26 9.24
N LYS A 78 10.82 14.81 8.66
CA LYS A 78 10.03 15.47 7.61
C LYS A 78 8.55 15.26 7.88
N PRO A 79 7.65 16.11 7.38
CA PRO A 79 6.22 15.93 7.53
C PRO A 79 5.75 14.59 6.97
N LEU A 80 4.87 13.92 7.71
CA LEU A 80 4.15 12.74 7.24
C LEU A 80 3.23 13.12 6.09
N ARG A 81 3.19 12.27 5.07
CA ARG A 81 2.30 12.38 3.92
C ARG A 81 1.45 11.13 3.79
N ILE A 82 0.27 11.32 3.25
CA ILE A 82 -0.63 10.23 2.88
C ILE A 82 -0.41 9.96 1.39
N THR A 83 0.02 8.76 1.03
CA THR A 83 0.32 8.40 -0.37
C THR A 83 0.10 6.92 -0.65
N ASN A 84 -0.24 6.60 -1.89
CA ASN A 84 -0.26 5.22 -2.41
C ASN A 84 0.99 4.89 -3.24
N MET A 85 1.99 5.76 -3.23
CA MET A 85 3.23 5.59 -3.97
C MET A 85 4.27 4.88 -3.11
N GLU A 86 5.02 3.99 -3.74
CA GLU A 86 6.14 3.31 -3.09
C GLU A 86 7.40 4.17 -3.17
N ALA A 87 8.14 4.24 -2.06
CA ALA A 87 9.45 4.84 -2.06
C ALA A 87 10.42 3.95 -2.85
N PRO A 88 11.24 4.50 -3.77
CA PRO A 88 12.23 3.71 -4.46
C PRO A 88 13.30 3.24 -3.46
N LEU A 89 13.66 1.97 -3.53
CA LEU A 89 14.72 1.40 -2.71
C LEU A 89 16.10 1.73 -3.29
N THR A 90 16.50 3.00 -3.18
CA THR A 90 17.87 3.40 -3.56
C THR A 90 18.83 3.14 -2.40
N GLU A 91 20.09 2.86 -2.71
CA GLU A 91 21.12 2.63 -1.68
C GLU A 91 21.26 3.83 -0.72
N GLU A 92 21.11 5.04 -1.23
CA GLU A 92 21.15 6.28 -0.45
C GLU A 92 19.98 6.35 0.54
N LEU A 93 18.76 6.09 0.07
CA LEU A 93 17.55 6.12 0.91
C LEU A 93 17.63 5.05 2.00
N VAL A 94 18.07 3.85 1.65
CA VAL A 94 18.23 2.74 2.60
C VAL A 94 19.26 3.07 3.67
N ARG A 95 20.42 3.63 3.30
CA ARG A 95 21.45 4.07 4.27
C ARG A 95 20.91 5.15 5.19
N PHE A 96 20.16 6.12 4.65
CA PHE A 96 19.53 7.18 5.42
C PHE A 96 18.57 6.61 6.48
N HIS A 97 17.70 5.68 6.11
CA HIS A 97 16.75 5.07 7.04
C HIS A 97 17.42 4.16 8.07
N PHE A 98 18.51 3.46 7.73
CA PHE A 98 19.29 2.72 8.73
C PHE A 98 19.92 3.64 9.77
N ALA A 99 20.43 4.80 9.38
CA ALA A 99 20.92 5.79 10.33
C ALA A 99 19.80 6.34 11.25
N LEU A 100 18.59 6.53 10.70
CA LEU A 100 17.42 6.92 11.49
C LEU A 100 16.96 5.81 12.45
N ILE A 101 16.98 4.54 12.03
CA ILE A 101 16.68 3.39 12.89
C ILE A 101 17.62 3.36 14.10
N ASP A 102 18.92 3.60 13.92
CA ASP A 102 19.88 3.66 15.01
C ASP A 102 19.58 4.84 15.96
N ALA A 103 19.28 6.03 15.41
CA ALA A 103 18.91 7.21 16.20
C ALA A 103 17.60 6.97 16.98
N HIS A 104 16.55 6.52 16.31
CA HIS A 104 15.25 6.24 16.94
C HIS A 104 15.32 5.06 17.92
N THR A 105 16.27 4.14 17.75
CA THR A 105 16.50 3.08 18.75
C THR A 105 17.00 3.68 20.07
N SER A 106 17.91 4.65 20.00
CA SER A 106 18.35 5.38 21.18
C SER A 106 17.21 6.16 21.84
N ASP A 107 16.35 6.80 21.01
CA ASP A 107 15.17 7.53 21.50
C ASP A 107 14.15 6.62 22.19
N VAL A 108 13.91 5.43 21.63
CA VAL A 108 13.01 4.41 22.20
C VAL A 108 13.56 3.88 23.53
N VAL A 109 14.88 3.67 23.63
CA VAL A 109 15.52 3.23 24.87
C VAL A 109 15.44 4.32 25.96
N ALA A 110 15.60 5.58 25.57
CA ALA A 110 15.53 6.71 26.50
C ALA A 110 14.09 6.96 27.02
N ASP A 111 13.07 6.57 26.25
CA ASP A 111 11.66 6.76 26.60
C ASP A 111 10.82 5.57 26.08
N GLU A 112 10.92 4.45 26.76
CA GLU A 112 10.31 3.18 26.37
C GLU A 112 8.78 3.21 26.33
N LYS A 113 8.14 4.16 27.03
CA LYS A 113 6.68 4.30 27.11
C LYS A 113 6.09 5.22 26.04
N ASN A 114 6.88 5.72 25.13
CA ASN A 114 6.43 6.64 24.10
C ASN A 114 5.99 5.90 22.84
N ALA A 115 4.68 5.82 22.66
CA ALA A 115 4.05 5.16 21.50
C ALA A 115 4.52 5.76 20.16
N LYS A 116 4.65 7.10 20.08
CA LYS A 116 5.02 7.80 18.85
C LYS A 116 6.47 7.55 18.43
N LYS A 117 7.39 7.42 19.40
CA LYS A 117 8.80 7.08 19.11
C LYS A 117 8.92 5.68 18.50
N ARG A 118 8.15 4.72 19.00
CA ARG A 118 8.08 3.38 18.41
C ARG A 118 7.46 3.42 17.02
N PHE A 119 6.41 4.19 16.84
CA PHE A 119 5.79 4.37 15.53
C PHE A 119 6.78 4.95 14.50
N MET A 120 7.57 5.95 14.88
CA MET A 120 8.60 6.53 14.02
C MET A 120 9.62 5.49 13.55
N ARG A 121 10.18 4.71 14.48
CA ARG A 121 11.13 3.66 14.13
C ARG A 121 10.47 2.58 13.26
N GLY A 122 9.22 2.24 13.52
CA GLY A 122 8.42 1.34 12.70
C GLY A 122 8.26 1.81 11.26
N LEU A 123 8.12 3.12 11.02
CA LEU A 123 8.12 3.71 9.68
C LEU A 123 9.46 3.54 8.95
N ASP A 124 10.58 3.72 9.66
CA ASP A 124 11.90 3.51 9.06
C ASP A 124 12.14 2.04 8.70
N PHE A 125 11.73 1.11 9.58
CA PHE A 125 11.77 -0.32 9.26
C PHE A 125 10.90 -0.66 8.04
N TYR A 126 9.71 -0.05 7.91
CA TYR A 126 8.88 -0.23 6.71
C TYR A 126 9.60 0.24 5.44
N LEU A 127 10.25 1.40 5.48
CA LEU A 127 10.94 2.00 4.33
C LEU A 127 12.22 1.24 3.91
N VAL A 128 12.81 0.44 4.79
CA VAL A 128 13.89 -0.52 4.45
C VAL A 128 13.37 -1.94 4.25
N GLN A 129 12.04 -2.13 4.21
CA GLN A 129 11.36 -3.41 4.01
C GLN A 129 11.66 -4.48 5.11
N ASP A 130 12.10 -4.07 6.29
CA ASP A 130 12.09 -4.95 7.46
C ASP A 130 10.67 -4.98 8.07
N PHE A 131 9.79 -5.71 7.40
CA PHE A 131 8.38 -5.79 7.78
C PHE A 131 8.17 -6.40 9.16
N ALA A 132 9.02 -7.33 9.57
CA ALA A 132 8.90 -7.99 10.88
C ALA A 132 9.16 -6.98 12.02
N SER A 133 10.25 -6.23 11.96
CA SER A 133 10.58 -5.20 12.94
C SER A 133 9.57 -4.05 12.92
N SER A 134 9.08 -3.68 11.73
CA SER A 134 8.05 -2.65 11.56
C SER A 134 6.74 -3.05 12.25
N ILE A 135 6.24 -4.28 12.04
CA ILE A 135 5.03 -4.79 12.68
C ILE A 135 5.19 -4.87 14.20
N ASP A 136 6.37 -5.28 14.69
CA ASP A 136 6.65 -5.33 16.13
C ASP A 136 6.58 -3.94 16.76
N ASP A 137 7.20 -2.93 16.14
CA ASP A 137 7.18 -1.56 16.64
C ASP A 137 5.78 -0.93 16.59
N PHE A 138 5.00 -1.14 15.53
CA PHE A 138 3.61 -0.69 15.50
C PHE A 138 2.75 -1.41 16.54
N THR A 139 2.98 -2.70 16.78
CA THR A 139 2.29 -3.44 17.82
C THR A 139 2.59 -2.89 19.20
N LYS A 140 3.86 -2.60 19.50
CA LYS A 140 4.26 -1.98 20.76
C LYS A 140 3.75 -0.55 20.90
N SER A 141 3.68 0.20 19.79
CA SER A 141 3.05 1.53 19.76
C SER A 141 1.58 1.46 20.18
N ILE A 142 0.82 0.52 19.62
CA ILE A 142 -0.59 0.27 19.96
C ILE A 142 -0.77 -0.16 21.42
N LEU A 143 0.12 -1.02 21.95
CA LEU A 143 0.07 -1.44 23.35
C LEU A 143 0.31 -0.29 24.33
N LEU A 144 1.02 0.76 23.91
CA LEU A 144 1.31 1.94 24.69
C LEU A 144 0.23 3.03 24.56
N ASP A 145 -0.42 3.11 23.41
CA ASP A 145 -1.52 4.04 23.11
C ASP A 145 -2.46 3.38 22.12
N ASP A 146 -3.52 2.75 22.62
CA ASP A 146 -4.53 2.04 21.84
C ASP A 146 -5.48 2.96 21.06
N THR A 147 -5.40 4.28 21.29
CA THR A 147 -6.14 5.30 20.54
C THR A 147 -5.35 5.88 19.37
N PHE A 148 -4.07 5.52 19.23
CA PHE A 148 -3.19 6.03 18.18
C PHE A 148 -3.43 5.32 16.85
N PHE A 149 -4.51 5.70 16.14
CA PHE A 149 -4.94 5.03 14.89
C PHE A 149 -3.87 4.95 13.80
N PRO A 150 -2.87 5.88 13.66
CA PRO A 150 -1.84 5.73 12.64
C PRO A 150 -1.01 4.44 12.77
N ALA A 151 -0.83 3.93 14.00
CA ALA A 151 -0.11 2.68 14.21
C ALA A 151 -0.90 1.45 13.70
N TYR A 152 -2.22 1.41 13.90
CA TYR A 152 -3.09 0.40 13.28
C TYR A 152 -3.07 0.49 11.77
N PHE A 153 -3.19 1.71 11.22
CA PHE A 153 -3.20 1.95 9.78
C PHE A 153 -1.93 1.46 9.11
N MET A 154 -0.77 1.79 9.66
CA MET A 154 0.51 1.35 9.12
C MET A 154 0.76 -0.14 9.36
N ARG A 155 0.33 -0.70 10.51
CA ARG A 155 0.46 -2.13 10.74
C ARG A 155 -0.37 -2.94 9.74
N ALA A 156 -1.59 -2.52 9.44
CA ALA A 156 -2.42 -3.12 8.40
C ALA A 156 -1.70 -3.12 7.04
N LEU A 157 -1.16 -1.96 6.63
CA LEU A 157 -0.45 -1.84 5.36
C LEU A 157 0.78 -2.75 5.32
N VAL A 158 1.61 -2.75 6.36
CA VAL A 158 2.85 -3.53 6.38
C VAL A 158 2.56 -5.04 6.37
N ARG A 159 1.53 -5.48 7.09
CA ARG A 159 1.03 -6.87 7.02
C ARG A 159 0.59 -7.21 5.61
N TYR A 160 -0.20 -6.36 4.97
CA TYR A 160 -0.62 -6.54 3.59
C TYR A 160 0.58 -6.66 2.64
N LYS A 161 1.57 -5.76 2.74
CA LYS A 161 2.79 -5.82 1.95
C LYS A 161 3.57 -7.13 2.17
N GLN A 162 3.70 -7.57 3.41
CA GLN A 162 4.33 -8.85 3.73
C GLN A 162 3.61 -10.04 3.05
N LEU A 163 2.27 -10.01 2.96
CA LEU A 163 1.50 -11.05 2.27
C LEU A 163 1.74 -11.01 0.76
N GLU A 164 1.80 -9.83 0.15
CA GLU A 164 2.10 -9.67 -1.28
C GLU A 164 3.51 -10.19 -1.62
N TYR A 165 4.50 -9.91 -0.77
CA TYR A 165 5.86 -10.47 -0.92
C TYR A 165 5.86 -12.00 -0.85
N LYS A 166 5.18 -12.59 0.13
CA LYS A 166 5.07 -14.05 0.25
C LYS A 166 4.43 -14.69 -0.99
N LYS A 167 3.42 -14.04 -1.58
CA LYS A 167 2.80 -14.50 -2.83
C LYS A 167 3.77 -14.44 -4.00
N ALA A 168 4.50 -13.32 -4.15
CA ALA A 168 5.46 -13.15 -5.22
C ALA A 168 6.58 -14.19 -5.14
N GLU A 169 7.13 -14.46 -3.94
CA GLU A 169 8.13 -15.50 -3.72
C GLU A 169 7.61 -16.91 -4.08
N ALA A 170 6.34 -17.21 -3.75
CA ALA A 170 5.71 -18.49 -4.09
C ALA A 170 5.64 -18.67 -5.61
N THR A 171 5.21 -17.64 -6.36
CA THR A 171 5.08 -17.72 -7.83
C THR A 171 6.43 -17.84 -8.54
N MET A 172 7.47 -17.14 -8.07
CA MET A 172 8.81 -17.23 -8.67
C MET A 172 9.46 -18.62 -8.51
N SER A 173 9.13 -19.33 -7.45
CA SER A 173 9.72 -20.65 -7.17
C SER A 173 9.01 -21.81 -7.88
N GLU A 174 7.76 -21.65 -8.31
CA GLU A 174 7.06 -22.65 -9.12
C GLU A 174 7.65 -22.79 -10.53
N GLY A 175 8.32 -21.75 -11.03
CA GLY A 175 9.03 -21.79 -12.32
C GLY A 175 10.41 -22.46 -12.29
N ALA A 176 10.96 -22.79 -11.12
CA ALA A 176 12.37 -23.16 -10.96
C ALA A 176 12.64 -24.62 -10.55
N THR A 177 11.65 -25.48 -10.29
CA THR A 177 11.89 -26.83 -9.76
C THR A 177 11.25 -27.94 -10.54
N SER A 178 12.07 -28.61 -11.34
CA SER A 178 11.97 -30.03 -11.61
C SER A 178 12.80 -30.77 -10.52
N GLY A 179 12.12 -31.36 -9.54
CA GLY A 179 12.63 -32.44 -8.68
C GLY A 179 13.44 -32.03 -7.44
N THR A 180 12.80 -31.94 -6.31
CA THR A 180 13.20 -32.51 -4.99
C THR A 180 12.23 -32.03 -3.90
N THR A 181 11.86 -32.92 -3.00
CA THR A 181 11.12 -32.85 -1.73
C THR A 181 10.39 -31.50 -1.42
N GLU A 182 9.08 -31.50 -1.60
CA GLU A 182 8.19 -30.40 -1.30
C GLU A 182 8.15 -30.07 0.20
N MET A 183 8.92 -29.07 0.64
CA MET A 183 8.50 -28.32 1.81
C MET A 183 7.29 -27.48 1.38
N LYS A 184 6.09 -27.77 1.90
CA LYS A 184 4.91 -26.93 1.72
C LYS A 184 5.25 -25.49 2.12
N LYS A 185 5.31 -24.59 1.12
CA LYS A 185 5.49 -23.16 1.39
C LYS A 185 4.25 -22.64 2.14
N PRO A 186 4.41 -21.69 3.05
CA PRO A 186 3.29 -21.08 3.73
C PRO A 186 2.38 -20.38 2.70
N GLU A 187 1.22 -20.95 2.47
CA GLU A 187 0.19 -20.40 1.60
C GLU A 187 -0.45 -19.19 2.29
N VAL A 188 -0.60 -18.07 1.56
CA VAL A 188 -1.33 -16.90 2.05
C VAL A 188 -2.82 -17.22 2.01
N THR A 189 -3.46 -17.20 3.17
CA THR A 189 -4.85 -17.59 3.37
C THR A 189 -5.78 -16.37 3.53
N ALA A 190 -7.10 -16.61 3.48
CA ALA A 190 -8.09 -15.57 3.80
C ALA A 190 -7.93 -15.04 5.24
N ILE A 191 -7.51 -15.88 6.18
CA ILE A 191 -7.29 -15.52 7.59
C ILE A 191 -6.20 -14.42 7.69
N ASP A 192 -5.16 -14.49 6.88
CA ASP A 192 -4.09 -13.49 6.88
C ASP A 192 -4.64 -12.10 6.49
N TYR A 193 -5.57 -12.03 5.55
CA TYR A 193 -6.23 -10.79 5.16
C TYR A 193 -7.23 -10.30 6.18
N GLU A 194 -7.92 -11.20 6.92
CA GLU A 194 -8.80 -10.80 8.03
C GLU A 194 -8.01 -10.11 9.14
N VAL A 195 -6.76 -10.52 9.41
CA VAL A 195 -5.89 -9.83 10.37
C VAL A 195 -5.57 -8.40 9.91
N VAL A 196 -5.38 -8.18 8.60
CA VAL A 196 -5.20 -6.84 8.03
C VAL A 196 -6.47 -6.01 8.18
N LYS A 197 -7.63 -6.61 7.88
CA LYS A 197 -8.94 -5.96 7.97
C LYS A 197 -9.27 -5.52 9.40
N ASN A 198 -8.97 -6.36 10.39
CA ASN A 198 -9.18 -6.03 11.81
C ASN A 198 -8.43 -4.76 12.24
N ASP A 199 -7.21 -4.55 11.78
CA ASP A 199 -6.49 -3.29 12.04
C ASP A 199 -7.20 -2.10 11.39
N LEU A 200 -7.73 -2.25 10.17
CA LEU A 200 -8.46 -1.20 9.48
C LEU A 200 -9.82 -0.90 10.13
N ASP A 201 -10.47 -1.90 10.72
CA ASP A 201 -11.68 -1.72 11.54
C ASP A 201 -11.39 -0.81 12.74
N HIS A 202 -10.25 -1.00 13.42
CA HIS A 202 -9.83 -0.11 14.51
C HIS A 202 -9.51 1.31 14.00
N VAL A 203 -8.90 1.45 12.82
CA VAL A 203 -8.68 2.78 12.20
C VAL A 203 -10.00 3.51 12.01
N ILE A 204 -11.01 2.85 11.46
CA ILE A 204 -12.33 3.44 11.19
C ILE A 204 -13.07 3.76 12.50
N LEU A 205 -12.94 2.90 13.50
CA LEU A 205 -13.51 3.13 14.82
C LEU A 205 -12.93 4.39 15.50
N LEU A 206 -11.61 4.55 15.43
CA LEU A 206 -10.88 5.64 16.09
C LEU A 206 -10.91 6.96 15.29
N ALA A 207 -10.99 6.86 13.96
CA ALA A 207 -10.98 7.99 13.04
C ALA A 207 -12.01 7.79 11.91
N PRO A 208 -13.32 7.95 12.19
CA PRO A 208 -14.39 7.68 11.22
C PRO A 208 -14.44 8.65 10.04
N ASP A 209 -13.69 9.74 10.09
CA ASP A 209 -13.49 10.70 9.00
C ASP A 209 -12.19 10.46 8.20
N PHE A 210 -11.40 9.43 8.56
CA PHE A 210 -10.17 9.08 7.86
C PHE A 210 -10.49 8.23 6.62
N VAL A 211 -10.68 8.88 5.50
CA VAL A 211 -11.12 8.29 4.22
C VAL A 211 -10.29 7.07 3.79
N TYR A 212 -8.99 7.08 4.06
CA TYR A 212 -8.06 6.02 3.64
C TYR A 212 -8.24 4.72 4.43
N GLY A 213 -8.82 4.76 5.61
CA GLY A 213 -9.23 3.58 6.36
C GLY A 213 -10.27 2.77 5.61
N TYR A 214 -11.32 3.42 5.14
CA TYR A 214 -12.37 2.80 4.31
C TYR A 214 -11.81 2.30 2.98
N TYR A 215 -11.06 3.15 2.27
CA TYR A 215 -10.48 2.78 0.99
C TYR A 215 -9.60 1.53 1.09
N ASN A 216 -8.68 1.49 2.05
CA ASN A 216 -7.79 0.34 2.25
C ASN A 216 -8.58 -0.92 2.69
N ARG A 217 -9.61 -0.79 3.53
CA ARG A 217 -10.46 -1.92 3.92
C ARG A 217 -11.28 -2.45 2.74
N GLY A 218 -11.77 -1.56 1.88
CA GLY A 218 -12.42 -1.91 0.62
C GLY A 218 -11.49 -2.72 -0.30
N ASN A 219 -10.21 -2.33 -0.41
CA ASN A 219 -9.22 -3.09 -1.17
C ASN A 219 -9.05 -4.50 -0.60
N VAL A 220 -8.91 -4.64 0.71
CA VAL A 220 -8.78 -5.96 1.38
C VAL A 220 -10.04 -6.81 1.16
N SER A 221 -11.24 -6.22 1.33
CA SER A 221 -12.52 -6.90 1.10
C SER A 221 -12.65 -7.38 -0.35
N SER A 222 -12.20 -6.58 -1.32
CA SER A 222 -12.18 -6.96 -2.73
C SER A 222 -11.23 -8.14 -3.02
N LEU A 223 -10.07 -8.18 -2.36
CA LEU A 223 -9.14 -9.32 -2.46
C LEU A 223 -9.72 -10.60 -1.84
N LEU A 224 -10.51 -10.48 -0.78
CA LEU A 224 -11.28 -11.57 -0.17
C LEU A 224 -12.52 -11.96 -1.00
N LYS A 225 -12.78 -11.27 -2.11
CA LYS A 225 -13.97 -11.39 -2.96
C LYS A 225 -15.30 -11.06 -2.23
N ASP A 226 -15.22 -10.40 -1.08
CA ASP A 226 -16.38 -9.78 -0.44
C ASP A 226 -16.66 -8.43 -1.12
N TYR A 227 -17.13 -8.52 -2.34
CA TYR A 227 -17.37 -7.33 -3.17
C TYR A 227 -18.46 -6.42 -2.61
N ARG A 228 -19.42 -6.96 -1.81
CA ARG A 228 -20.46 -6.13 -1.18
C ARG A 228 -19.86 -5.23 -0.10
N ALA A 229 -19.03 -5.78 0.77
CA ALA A 229 -18.30 -5.00 1.77
C ALA A 229 -17.35 -4.00 1.10
N ALA A 230 -16.64 -4.41 0.04
CA ALA A 230 -15.76 -3.52 -0.71
C ALA A 230 -16.52 -2.31 -1.29
N LEU A 231 -17.68 -2.53 -1.93
CA LEU A 231 -18.51 -1.44 -2.47
C LEU A 231 -18.96 -0.47 -1.38
N ALA A 232 -19.43 -0.98 -0.23
CA ALA A 232 -19.87 -0.13 0.89
C ALA A 232 -18.70 0.75 1.40
N ASP A 233 -17.51 0.22 1.48
CA ASP A 233 -16.32 0.95 1.91
C ASP A 233 -15.89 2.01 0.89
N TYR A 234 -15.90 1.69 -0.41
CA TYR A 234 -15.61 2.68 -1.47
C TYR A 234 -16.68 3.76 -1.54
N ASP A 235 -17.97 3.41 -1.34
CA ASP A 235 -19.06 4.37 -1.25
C ASP A 235 -18.81 5.38 -0.12
N LYS A 236 -18.38 4.88 1.06
CA LYS A 236 -18.05 5.74 2.19
C LYS A 236 -16.83 6.59 1.94
N ALA A 237 -15.80 6.04 1.28
CA ALA A 237 -14.62 6.80 0.89
C ALA A 237 -14.97 7.95 -0.07
N ILE A 238 -15.84 7.70 -1.05
CA ILE A 238 -16.31 8.71 -2.02
C ILE A 238 -17.23 9.74 -1.36
N GLU A 239 -18.08 9.32 -0.40
CA GLU A 239 -18.90 10.25 0.40
C GLU A 239 -18.02 11.25 1.17
N LEU A 240 -16.92 10.76 1.77
CA LEU A 240 -15.98 11.59 2.52
C LEU A 240 -15.08 12.45 1.63
N SER A 241 -14.75 11.97 0.43
CA SER A 241 -13.90 12.66 -0.55
C SER A 241 -14.42 12.42 -1.97
N PRO A 242 -15.31 13.31 -2.47
CA PRO A 242 -15.95 13.15 -3.80
C PRO A 242 -15.00 13.25 -5.00
N ASP A 243 -13.76 13.64 -4.80
CA ASP A 243 -12.69 13.72 -5.79
C ASP A 243 -11.67 12.58 -5.69
N PHE A 244 -11.96 11.54 -4.89
CA PHE A 244 -11.08 10.41 -4.67
C PHE A 244 -11.07 9.45 -5.88
N ALA A 245 -10.22 9.74 -6.86
CA ALA A 245 -10.15 9.05 -8.14
C ALA A 245 -9.94 7.53 -8.00
N GLU A 246 -9.05 7.10 -7.10
CA GLU A 246 -8.73 5.69 -6.87
C GLU A 246 -9.91 4.92 -6.27
N ALA A 247 -10.74 5.56 -5.46
CA ALA A 247 -11.94 4.94 -4.91
C ALA A 247 -12.98 4.68 -6.02
N TYR A 248 -13.19 5.63 -6.93
CA TYR A 248 -14.01 5.40 -8.12
C TYR A 248 -13.45 4.28 -8.99
N PHE A 249 -12.13 4.27 -9.23
CA PHE A 249 -11.50 3.24 -10.04
C PHE A 249 -11.72 1.85 -9.45
N ASN A 250 -11.43 1.65 -8.16
CA ASN A 250 -11.55 0.36 -7.49
C ASN A 250 -13.02 -0.07 -7.33
N ARG A 251 -13.94 0.88 -7.07
CA ARG A 251 -15.39 0.59 -7.07
C ARG A 251 -15.86 0.16 -8.45
N GLY A 252 -15.41 0.84 -9.49
CA GLY A 252 -15.70 0.51 -10.88
C GLY A 252 -15.26 -0.90 -11.27
N LEU A 253 -14.03 -1.29 -10.89
CA LEU A 253 -13.54 -2.66 -11.08
C LEU A 253 -14.37 -3.67 -10.28
N THR A 254 -14.71 -3.35 -9.05
CA THR A 254 -15.53 -4.22 -8.20
C THR A 254 -16.92 -4.44 -8.80
N HIS A 255 -17.55 -3.41 -9.36
CA HIS A 255 -18.80 -3.54 -10.12
C HIS A 255 -18.64 -4.45 -11.35
N ILE A 256 -17.54 -4.33 -12.09
CA ILE A 256 -17.25 -5.21 -13.24
C ILE A 256 -17.10 -6.67 -12.79
N PHE A 257 -16.40 -6.93 -11.68
CA PHE A 257 -16.26 -8.30 -11.13
C PHE A 257 -17.60 -8.91 -10.70
N LEU A 258 -18.56 -8.07 -10.33
CA LEU A 258 -19.95 -8.48 -10.05
C LEU A 258 -20.83 -8.59 -11.30
N GLY A 259 -20.32 -8.29 -12.51
CA GLY A 259 -21.09 -8.26 -13.75
C GLY A 259 -21.93 -6.98 -13.95
N ASN A 260 -21.80 -5.99 -13.06
CA ASN A 260 -22.50 -4.71 -13.13
C ASN A 260 -21.76 -3.71 -14.06
N ASN A 261 -21.54 -4.10 -15.32
CA ASN A 261 -20.68 -3.37 -16.25
C ASN A 261 -21.08 -1.90 -16.44
N LYS A 262 -22.37 -1.57 -16.40
CA LYS A 262 -22.85 -0.20 -16.59
C LYS A 262 -22.36 0.73 -15.46
N GLN A 263 -22.50 0.30 -14.22
CA GLN A 263 -22.01 1.05 -13.05
C GLN A 263 -20.48 1.11 -13.06
N GLY A 264 -19.83 -0.02 -13.36
CA GLY A 264 -18.38 -0.11 -13.45
C GLY A 264 -17.79 0.86 -14.48
N ILE A 265 -18.38 0.95 -15.68
CA ILE A 265 -17.94 1.90 -16.72
C ILE A 265 -18.17 3.35 -16.26
N ALA A 266 -19.29 3.66 -15.60
CA ALA A 266 -19.56 5.01 -15.11
C ALA A 266 -18.50 5.45 -14.06
N ASP A 267 -18.17 4.57 -13.12
CA ASP A 267 -17.15 4.84 -12.12
C ASP A 267 -15.74 4.97 -12.72
N LEU A 268 -15.38 4.08 -13.67
CA LEU A 268 -14.10 4.18 -14.39
C LEU A 268 -14.02 5.48 -15.22
N SER A 269 -15.13 5.92 -15.84
CA SER A 269 -15.16 7.21 -16.53
C SER A 269 -14.89 8.36 -15.56
N LYS A 270 -15.51 8.32 -14.36
CA LYS A 270 -15.27 9.33 -13.33
C LYS A 270 -13.81 9.32 -12.83
N ALA A 271 -13.24 8.14 -12.61
CA ALA A 271 -11.82 7.99 -12.27
C ALA A 271 -10.90 8.59 -13.34
N GLY A 272 -11.22 8.37 -14.61
CA GLY A 272 -10.50 8.95 -15.76
C GLY A 272 -10.56 10.49 -15.79
N GLU A 273 -11.75 11.06 -15.55
CA GLU A 273 -11.94 12.51 -15.43
C GLU A 273 -11.11 13.10 -14.27
N LEU A 274 -10.98 12.36 -13.16
CA LEU A 274 -10.20 12.74 -11.99
C LEU A 274 -8.70 12.46 -12.14
N GLY A 275 -8.24 11.94 -13.30
CA GLY A 275 -6.83 11.84 -13.66
C GLY A 275 -6.26 10.42 -13.76
N ILE A 276 -7.03 9.36 -13.49
CA ILE A 276 -6.58 7.97 -13.69
C ILE A 276 -6.80 7.58 -15.16
N VAL A 277 -5.87 7.97 -16.03
CA VAL A 277 -5.96 7.77 -17.48
C VAL A 277 -6.07 6.28 -17.87
N SER A 278 -5.47 5.37 -17.09
CA SER A 278 -5.57 3.92 -17.30
C SER A 278 -7.01 3.38 -17.27
N ALA A 279 -7.95 4.09 -16.63
CA ALA A 279 -9.37 3.73 -16.59
C ALA A 279 -9.98 3.66 -17.99
N TYR A 280 -9.59 4.55 -18.91
CA TYR A 280 -10.11 4.56 -20.29
C TYR A 280 -9.69 3.31 -21.07
N ASN A 281 -8.51 2.75 -20.80
CA ASN A 281 -8.06 1.51 -21.44
C ASN A 281 -8.91 0.31 -21.00
N ILE A 282 -9.35 0.32 -19.74
CA ILE A 282 -10.24 -0.74 -19.21
C ILE A 282 -11.63 -0.60 -19.82
N ILE A 283 -12.19 0.62 -19.86
CA ILE A 283 -13.50 0.88 -20.45
C ILE A 283 -13.55 0.34 -21.88
N LYS A 284 -12.53 0.65 -22.70
CA LYS A 284 -12.46 0.20 -24.09
C LYS A 284 -12.58 -1.32 -24.23
N ARG A 285 -11.96 -2.10 -23.35
CA ARG A 285 -12.05 -3.58 -23.38
C ARG A 285 -13.47 -4.10 -23.15
N PHE A 286 -14.27 -3.42 -22.33
CA PHE A 286 -15.65 -3.83 -22.03
C PHE A 286 -16.67 -3.26 -23.02
N THR A 287 -16.30 -2.28 -23.84
CA THR A 287 -17.16 -1.76 -24.92
C THR A 287 -16.91 -2.45 -26.25
N ASP A 288 -15.65 -2.78 -26.59
CA ASP A 288 -15.28 -3.44 -27.85
C ASP A 288 -15.67 -4.94 -27.91
N THR A 289 -16.07 -5.56 -26.80
CA THR A 289 -16.52 -6.97 -26.77
C THR A 289 -18.01 -7.15 -27.13
N ARG A 290 -18.69 -6.11 -27.63
CA ARG A 290 -20.12 -6.15 -28.03
C ARG A 290 -20.35 -6.15 -29.55
N GLU A 291 -19.27 -6.25 -30.33
CA GLU A 291 -19.34 -6.59 -31.77
C GLU A 291 -18.91 -8.07 -31.97
#